data_968c833d466705a1052b8846cfb30ee7
#
_entry.id   968c833d466705a1052b8846cfb30ee7
#
_cell.length_a   1.000
_cell.length_b   1.000
_cell.length_c   1.000
_cell.angle_alpha   90.00
_cell.angle_beta   90.00
_cell.angle_gamma   90.00
#
_symmetry.space_group_name_H-M   'P 1'
#
loop_
_entity.id
_entity.type
_entity.pdbx_description
1 polymer ?
#
loop_
_entity_poly.entity_id
_entity_poly.type
_entity_poly.pdbx_seq_one_letter_code
_entity_poly.pdbx_strand_id
1 'polypeptide(L)'
;MLKMLCEYITDDFSIECKDIIFRDKSNIVRVMQDVFMSTGRPFVILIDEWDCLFREFTQDKEAQKKYLDFLRGWLKDKDYIALAYMTGILPIKKYGSHSALNMFTEYSMTDMGALAEYFGFTDDEVRELCDRYDMDFEEARAWYNGYKLVSHSKYGVKKYAMYSPKSVVEAMLKHKFGTYWNQTETYEALKVYIQMNMDGLKDAVIKMLAGESEKINTGTFENDMTSFATKDDVLTLLVHLGYLTYDSETEEVSIPNREVSKEYLNAISTMDWDEVSKSIKASQKLLESLWNMNGAAVADGIDKAHNEISILRYNDKNVDGAISQLKSRQYVEALKDYKGNLLLVGINYDKKTKEHLCEIEEWKL
;
A
#
# COMPACT_ATOMS: atom_id res chain seq x y z
N MET A 1 -30.62 -10.80 -3.17
CA MET A 1 -29.27 -11.41 -3.22
C MET A 1 -29.25 -12.81 -2.58
N LEU A 2 -29.34 -13.01 -1.26
CA LEU A 2 -29.22 -14.33 -0.62
C LEU A 2 -30.19 -15.38 -1.17
N LYS A 3 -31.45 -15.00 -1.42
CA LYS A 3 -32.45 -15.91 -2.01
C LYS A 3 -32.02 -16.38 -3.40
N MET A 4 -31.55 -15.48 -4.27
CA MET A 4 -31.06 -15.82 -5.61
C MET A 4 -29.81 -16.73 -5.54
N LEU A 5 -28.87 -16.45 -4.63
CA LEU A 5 -27.71 -17.30 -4.42
C LEU A 5 -28.12 -18.72 -4.04
N CYS A 6 -29.05 -18.85 -3.09
CA CYS A 6 -29.57 -20.16 -2.69
C CYS A 6 -30.27 -20.89 -3.84
N GLU A 7 -31.06 -20.17 -4.65
CA GLU A 7 -31.76 -20.74 -5.83
C GLU A 7 -30.74 -21.24 -6.86
N TYR A 8 -29.74 -20.44 -7.26
CA TYR A 8 -28.73 -20.85 -8.24
C TYR A 8 -27.94 -22.08 -7.76
N ILE A 9 -27.42 -22.07 -6.54
CA ILE A 9 -26.66 -23.21 -6.02
C ILE A 9 -27.54 -24.48 -5.94
N THR A 10 -28.81 -24.33 -5.56
CA THR A 10 -29.74 -25.47 -5.47
C THR A 10 -30.08 -26.02 -6.86
N ASP A 11 -30.24 -25.16 -7.85
CA ASP A 11 -30.50 -25.55 -9.23
C ASP A 11 -29.31 -26.29 -9.82
N ASP A 12 -28.07 -25.78 -9.62
CA ASP A 12 -26.84 -26.46 -10.04
C ASP A 12 -26.72 -27.86 -9.41
N PHE A 13 -26.93 -27.98 -8.09
CA PHE A 13 -26.95 -29.30 -7.44
C PHE A 13 -28.06 -30.21 -7.94
N SER A 14 -29.22 -29.66 -8.29
CA SER A 14 -30.33 -30.46 -8.84
C SER A 14 -30.01 -31.01 -10.24
N ILE A 15 -29.17 -30.33 -11.00
CA ILE A 15 -28.68 -30.76 -12.31
C ILE A 15 -27.57 -31.81 -12.18
N GLU A 16 -26.59 -31.56 -11.34
CA GLU A 16 -25.41 -32.42 -11.17
C GLU A 16 -25.69 -33.66 -10.32
N CYS A 17 -26.59 -33.54 -9.35
CA CYS A 17 -26.90 -34.58 -8.36
C CYS A 17 -28.34 -35.09 -8.53
N LYS A 18 -28.71 -35.60 -9.70
CA LYS A 18 -30.08 -36.01 -10.07
C LYS A 18 -30.71 -37.06 -9.18
N ASP A 19 -29.90 -37.90 -8.56
CA ASP A 19 -30.36 -39.00 -7.71
C ASP A 19 -30.59 -38.59 -6.24
N ILE A 20 -30.32 -37.32 -5.91
CA ILE A 20 -30.45 -36.79 -4.55
C ILE A 20 -31.82 -36.14 -4.37
N ILE A 21 -32.56 -36.64 -3.35
CA ILE A 21 -33.81 -36.01 -2.93
C ILE A 21 -33.52 -34.93 -1.92
N PHE A 22 -33.72 -33.67 -2.32
CA PHE A 22 -33.55 -32.52 -1.45
C PHE A 22 -34.74 -32.34 -0.52
N ARG A 23 -34.51 -32.33 0.78
CA ARG A 23 -35.55 -32.17 1.83
C ARG A 23 -36.16 -30.75 1.83
N ASP A 24 -35.33 -29.75 1.53
CA ASP A 24 -35.75 -28.35 1.46
C ASP A 24 -34.85 -27.59 0.46
N LYS A 25 -35.36 -27.33 -0.73
CA LYS A 25 -34.66 -26.62 -1.79
C LYS A 25 -34.50 -25.14 -1.55
N SER A 26 -35.24 -24.56 -0.59
CA SER A 26 -35.16 -23.14 -0.25
C SER A 26 -34.06 -22.85 0.77
N ASN A 27 -33.41 -23.86 1.32
CA ASN A 27 -32.41 -23.74 2.38
C ASN A 27 -31.08 -24.37 1.95
N ILE A 28 -30.11 -23.53 1.57
CA ILE A 28 -28.78 -23.96 1.09
C ILE A 28 -28.06 -24.89 2.10
N VAL A 29 -28.20 -24.65 3.40
CA VAL A 29 -27.58 -25.50 4.43
C VAL A 29 -28.14 -26.92 4.36
N ARG A 30 -29.47 -27.07 4.15
CA ARG A 30 -30.11 -28.35 3.98
C ARG A 30 -29.72 -29.05 2.69
N VAL A 31 -29.67 -28.28 1.59
CA VAL A 31 -29.26 -28.80 0.27
C VAL A 31 -27.85 -29.36 0.34
N MET A 32 -26.89 -28.58 0.87
CA MET A 32 -25.50 -29.04 0.99
C MET A 32 -25.37 -30.25 1.93
N GLN A 33 -26.14 -30.27 3.01
CA GLN A 33 -26.16 -31.43 3.89
C GLN A 33 -26.71 -32.68 3.23
N ASP A 34 -27.76 -32.59 2.40
CA ASP A 34 -28.32 -33.69 1.64
C ASP A 34 -27.31 -34.25 0.62
N VAL A 35 -26.60 -33.39 -0.07
CA VAL A 35 -25.51 -33.78 -0.99
C VAL A 35 -24.39 -34.49 -0.22
N PHE A 36 -23.93 -33.94 0.87
CA PHE A 36 -22.87 -34.53 1.69
C PHE A 36 -23.26 -35.89 2.24
N MET A 37 -24.47 -35.99 2.79
CA MET A 37 -24.97 -37.29 3.34
C MET A 37 -25.10 -38.37 2.26
N SER A 38 -25.46 -37.99 1.04
CA SER A 38 -25.62 -38.93 -0.08
C SER A 38 -24.29 -39.32 -0.71
N THR A 39 -23.30 -38.40 -0.78
CA THR A 39 -22.04 -38.59 -1.50
C THR A 39 -20.85 -38.91 -0.60
N GLY A 40 -20.92 -38.56 0.68
CA GLY A 40 -19.78 -38.58 1.62
C GLY A 40 -18.66 -37.58 1.28
N ARG A 41 -18.88 -36.68 0.34
CA ARG A 41 -17.88 -35.71 -0.13
C ARG A 41 -18.13 -34.33 0.49
N PRO A 42 -17.20 -33.81 1.33
CA PRO A 42 -17.33 -32.47 1.85
C PRO A 42 -16.94 -31.44 0.80
N PHE A 43 -17.39 -30.20 1.01
CA PHE A 43 -17.19 -29.08 0.10
C PHE A 43 -15.96 -28.27 0.45
N VAL A 44 -15.30 -27.74 -0.60
CA VAL A 44 -14.40 -26.60 -0.52
C VAL A 44 -15.19 -25.38 -0.98
N ILE A 45 -15.34 -24.40 -0.10
CA ILE A 45 -16.07 -23.16 -0.36
C ILE A 45 -15.09 -22.04 -0.61
N LEU A 46 -15.20 -21.40 -1.78
CA LEU A 46 -14.40 -20.24 -2.14
C LEU A 46 -15.34 -19.04 -2.27
N ILE A 47 -15.08 -17.97 -1.51
CA ILE A 47 -15.84 -16.72 -1.54
C ILE A 47 -14.89 -15.61 -1.86
N ASP A 48 -15.04 -15.02 -3.03
CA ASP A 48 -14.29 -13.85 -3.44
C ASP A 48 -15.05 -12.57 -3.08
N GLU A 49 -14.31 -11.52 -2.71
CA GLU A 49 -14.87 -10.22 -2.30
C GLU A 49 -15.97 -10.32 -1.23
N TRP A 50 -15.72 -11.13 -0.17
CA TRP A 50 -16.70 -11.34 0.91
C TRP A 50 -17.22 -10.03 1.50
N ASP A 51 -16.44 -8.97 1.43
CA ASP A 51 -16.69 -7.66 2.01
C ASP A 51 -17.39 -6.67 1.08
N CYS A 52 -17.76 -7.07 -0.14
CA CYS A 52 -18.39 -6.18 -1.13
C CYS A 52 -19.61 -5.43 -0.57
N LEU A 53 -20.45 -6.10 0.24
CA LEU A 53 -21.61 -5.49 0.87
C LEU A 53 -21.23 -4.36 1.86
N PHE A 54 -20.09 -4.46 2.49
CA PHE A 54 -19.58 -3.47 3.44
C PHE A 54 -18.97 -2.26 2.73
N ARG A 55 -18.41 -2.46 1.55
CA ARG A 55 -17.80 -1.41 0.72
C ARG A 55 -18.84 -0.64 -0.09
N GLU A 56 -19.78 -1.34 -0.71
CA GLU A 56 -20.77 -0.73 -1.62
C GLU A 56 -21.99 -0.20 -0.88
N PHE A 57 -22.44 -0.87 0.19
CA PHE A 57 -23.64 -0.53 0.95
C PHE A 57 -23.29 -0.19 2.41
N THR A 58 -22.40 0.78 2.59
CA THR A 58 -21.83 1.17 3.90
C THR A 58 -22.88 1.55 4.94
N GLN A 59 -24.03 2.08 4.53
CA GLN A 59 -25.09 2.54 5.42
C GLN A 59 -26.15 1.48 5.75
N ASP A 60 -26.22 0.38 5.01
CA ASP A 60 -27.22 -0.69 5.22
C ASP A 60 -26.75 -1.71 6.27
N LYS A 61 -26.71 -1.26 7.52
CA LYS A 61 -26.25 -2.10 8.65
C LYS A 61 -27.15 -3.33 8.88
N GLU A 62 -28.42 -3.29 8.49
CA GLU A 62 -29.31 -4.45 8.60
C GLU A 62 -28.96 -5.52 7.58
N ALA A 63 -28.72 -5.15 6.32
CA ALA A 63 -28.27 -6.08 5.29
C ALA A 63 -26.90 -6.69 5.64
N GLN A 64 -25.96 -5.86 6.12
CA GLN A 64 -24.64 -6.32 6.57
C GLN A 64 -24.76 -7.36 7.69
N LYS A 65 -25.60 -7.12 8.69
CA LYS A 65 -25.85 -8.06 9.78
C LYS A 65 -26.47 -9.37 9.28
N LYS A 66 -27.52 -9.30 8.45
CA LYS A 66 -28.15 -10.48 7.85
C LYS A 66 -27.17 -11.34 7.05
N TYR A 67 -26.25 -10.68 6.33
CA TYR A 67 -25.22 -11.36 5.57
C TYR A 67 -24.23 -12.10 6.48
N LEU A 68 -23.76 -11.46 7.54
CA LEU A 68 -22.88 -12.11 8.52
C LEU A 68 -23.55 -13.28 9.24
N ASP A 69 -24.82 -13.13 9.61
CA ASP A 69 -25.60 -14.20 10.22
C ASP A 69 -25.81 -15.38 9.25
N PHE A 70 -26.00 -15.09 7.96
CA PHE A 70 -26.04 -16.09 6.91
C PHE A 70 -24.71 -16.84 6.77
N LEU A 71 -23.57 -16.14 6.63
CA LEU A 71 -22.24 -16.78 6.53
C LEU A 71 -21.96 -17.65 7.74
N ARG A 72 -22.29 -17.16 8.94
CA ARG A 72 -22.13 -17.95 10.17
C ARG A 72 -23.00 -19.22 10.13
N GLY A 73 -24.28 -19.09 9.80
CA GLY A 73 -25.22 -20.21 9.72
C GLY A 73 -24.85 -21.23 8.65
N TRP A 74 -24.24 -20.78 7.58
CA TRP A 74 -23.84 -21.60 6.45
C TRP A 74 -22.51 -22.33 6.68
N LEU A 75 -21.52 -21.67 7.28
CA LEU A 75 -20.14 -22.15 7.31
C LEU A 75 -19.70 -22.70 8.68
N LYS A 76 -20.25 -22.17 9.79
CA LYS A 76 -19.73 -22.53 11.11
C LYS A 76 -20.21 -23.92 11.56
N ASP A 77 -19.25 -24.74 12.03
CA ASP A 77 -19.51 -26.05 12.62
C ASP A 77 -20.37 -26.97 11.73
N LYS A 78 -19.98 -27.08 10.44
CA LYS A 78 -20.68 -27.90 9.44
C LYS A 78 -19.81 -29.05 8.97
N ASP A 79 -20.33 -30.29 9.14
CA ASP A 79 -19.65 -31.52 8.72
C ASP A 79 -19.43 -31.58 7.20
N TYR A 80 -20.25 -30.89 6.42
CA TYR A 80 -20.15 -30.86 4.97
C TYR A 80 -19.03 -29.92 4.45
N ILE A 81 -18.30 -29.20 5.31
CA ILE A 81 -17.23 -28.30 4.88
C ILE A 81 -15.86 -28.92 5.17
N ALA A 82 -15.06 -29.12 4.11
CA ALA A 82 -13.66 -29.47 4.22
C ALA A 82 -12.79 -28.24 4.43
N LEU A 83 -13.11 -27.14 3.70
CA LEU A 83 -12.41 -25.85 3.75
C LEU A 83 -13.36 -24.74 3.35
N ALA A 84 -13.28 -23.61 4.03
CA ALA A 84 -13.85 -22.34 3.55
C ALA A 84 -12.72 -21.31 3.44
N TYR A 85 -12.57 -20.71 2.27
CA TYR A 85 -11.56 -19.70 1.97
C TYR A 85 -12.26 -18.45 1.44
N MET A 86 -12.00 -17.33 2.09
CA MET A 86 -12.60 -16.04 1.70
C MET A 86 -11.51 -15.03 1.38
N THR A 87 -11.71 -14.26 0.33
CA THR A 87 -10.88 -13.11 -0.03
C THR A 87 -11.69 -11.83 0.07
N GLY A 88 -11.01 -10.73 0.36
CA GLY A 88 -11.60 -9.39 0.44
C GLY A 88 -10.54 -8.34 0.71
N ILE A 89 -10.93 -7.09 0.65
CA ILE A 89 -10.07 -5.94 0.92
C ILE A 89 -10.06 -5.62 2.42
N LEU A 90 -11.25 -5.65 3.04
CA LEU A 90 -11.38 -5.30 4.44
C LEU A 90 -11.17 -6.54 5.34
N PRO A 91 -10.45 -6.36 6.46
CA PRO A 91 -10.39 -7.40 7.48
C PRO A 91 -11.78 -7.65 8.11
N ILE A 92 -11.95 -8.82 8.72
CA ILE A 92 -13.23 -9.20 9.33
C ILE A 92 -13.55 -8.26 10.49
N LYS A 93 -14.67 -7.54 10.37
CA LYS A 93 -15.10 -6.58 11.39
C LYS A 93 -15.40 -7.25 12.72
N LYS A 94 -14.88 -6.67 13.80
CA LYS A 94 -15.24 -7.01 15.17
C LYS A 94 -16.56 -6.29 15.53
N TYR A 95 -17.70 -6.94 15.33
CA TYR A 95 -18.97 -6.41 15.78
C TYR A 95 -19.20 -6.69 17.27
N GLY A 96 -19.15 -5.64 18.10
CA GLY A 96 -19.36 -5.74 19.54
C GLY A 96 -18.35 -6.66 20.23
N SER A 97 -18.76 -7.34 21.31
CA SER A 97 -17.92 -8.28 22.08
C SER A 97 -17.64 -9.63 21.39
N HIS A 98 -18.24 -9.89 20.23
CA HIS A 98 -18.10 -11.14 19.50
C HIS A 98 -17.90 -10.92 18.01
N SER A 99 -16.78 -11.39 17.47
CA SER A 99 -16.57 -11.45 16.02
C SER A 99 -17.65 -12.34 15.40
N ALA A 100 -18.34 -11.81 14.39
CA ALA A 100 -19.40 -12.56 13.70
C ALA A 100 -18.85 -13.82 13.01
N LEU A 101 -17.60 -13.79 12.55
CA LEU A 101 -16.93 -14.83 11.76
C LEU A 101 -15.66 -15.36 12.47
N ASN A 102 -15.75 -15.64 13.76
CA ASN A 102 -14.63 -16.11 14.59
C ASN A 102 -14.14 -17.54 14.27
N MET A 103 -14.72 -18.19 13.27
CA MET A 103 -14.29 -19.50 12.79
C MET A 103 -13.20 -19.46 11.72
N PHE A 104 -12.85 -18.26 11.24
CA PHE A 104 -11.76 -18.09 10.27
C PHE A 104 -10.45 -17.69 10.94
N THR A 105 -9.34 -18.18 10.41
CA THR A 105 -8.03 -17.58 10.63
C THR A 105 -7.89 -16.46 9.62
N GLU A 106 -7.63 -15.25 10.11
CA GLU A 106 -7.51 -14.06 9.27
C GLU A 106 -6.04 -13.80 8.93
N TYR A 107 -5.80 -13.47 7.67
CA TYR A 107 -4.55 -12.96 7.14
C TYR A 107 -4.82 -11.60 6.51
N SER A 108 -4.11 -10.57 6.92
CA SER A 108 -4.37 -9.20 6.47
C SER A 108 -3.09 -8.49 6.07
N MET A 109 -3.19 -7.32 5.44
CA MET A 109 -2.02 -6.51 5.05
C MET A 109 -1.16 -6.07 6.25
N THR A 110 -1.70 -6.14 7.46
CA THR A 110 -0.95 -5.86 8.71
C THR A 110 -0.38 -7.13 9.36
N ASP A 111 -0.92 -8.31 9.03
CA ASP A 111 -0.45 -9.62 9.50
C ASP A 111 -0.75 -10.71 8.47
N MET A 112 0.17 -10.93 7.54
CA MET A 112 0.05 -11.93 6.48
C MET A 112 0.41 -13.35 6.92
N GLY A 113 1.11 -13.50 8.02
CA GLY A 113 1.52 -14.80 8.53
C GLY A 113 2.16 -15.70 7.47
N ALA A 114 1.68 -16.93 7.37
CA ALA A 114 2.21 -17.93 6.43
C ALA A 114 1.90 -17.64 4.94
N LEU A 115 0.99 -16.70 4.65
CA LEU A 115 0.60 -16.38 3.27
C LEU A 115 1.39 -15.22 2.66
N ALA A 116 2.37 -14.66 3.38
CA ALA A 116 3.11 -13.47 2.95
C ALA A 116 3.75 -13.61 1.55
N GLU A 117 4.24 -14.79 1.18
CA GLU A 117 4.87 -15.02 -0.13
C GLU A 117 3.88 -15.15 -1.30
N TYR A 118 2.58 -15.23 -1.03
CA TYR A 118 1.55 -15.41 -2.06
C TYR A 118 0.74 -14.15 -2.35
N PHE A 119 1.06 -13.04 -1.67
CA PHE A 119 0.34 -11.76 -1.79
C PHE A 119 1.02 -10.77 -2.74
N GLY A 120 1.39 -11.21 -3.90
CA GLY A 120 2.05 -10.38 -4.89
C GLY A 120 3.14 -11.17 -5.61
N PHE A 121 4.00 -10.47 -6.36
CA PHE A 121 5.20 -11.06 -6.93
C PHE A 121 6.40 -10.80 -6.03
N THR A 122 7.28 -11.78 -5.95
CA THR A 122 8.59 -11.69 -5.30
C THR A 122 9.63 -11.05 -6.24
N ASP A 123 10.78 -10.66 -5.69
CA ASP A 123 11.93 -10.16 -6.48
C ASP A 123 12.36 -11.15 -7.58
N ASP A 124 12.40 -12.44 -7.26
CA ASP A 124 12.84 -13.49 -8.20
C ASP A 124 11.85 -13.66 -9.35
N GLU A 125 10.54 -13.66 -9.06
CA GLU A 125 9.48 -13.75 -10.07
C GLU A 125 9.49 -12.53 -11.00
N VAL A 126 9.65 -11.32 -10.45
CA VAL A 126 9.71 -10.09 -11.26
C VAL A 126 10.98 -10.05 -12.11
N ARG A 127 12.10 -10.53 -11.59
CA ARG A 127 13.35 -10.64 -12.35
C ARG A 127 13.16 -11.59 -13.54
N GLU A 128 12.57 -12.77 -13.33
CA GLU A 128 12.26 -13.70 -14.41
C GLU A 128 11.31 -13.08 -15.46
N LEU A 129 10.31 -12.31 -15.02
CA LEU A 129 9.43 -11.59 -15.94
C LEU A 129 10.16 -10.50 -16.72
N CYS A 130 11.04 -9.72 -16.08
CA CYS A 130 11.84 -8.71 -16.75
C CYS A 130 12.76 -9.33 -17.82
N ASP A 131 13.43 -10.44 -17.52
CA ASP A 131 14.24 -11.18 -18.48
C ASP A 131 13.41 -11.70 -19.67
N ARG A 132 12.19 -12.20 -19.40
CA ARG A 132 11.30 -12.73 -20.44
C ARG A 132 10.74 -11.64 -21.36
N TYR A 133 10.48 -10.45 -20.83
CA TYR A 133 9.87 -9.34 -21.56
C TYR A 133 10.86 -8.26 -21.98
N ASP A 134 12.16 -8.49 -21.81
CA ASP A 134 13.25 -7.54 -22.12
C ASP A 134 13.02 -6.16 -21.50
N MET A 135 12.81 -6.15 -20.15
CA MET A 135 12.56 -4.95 -19.38
C MET A 135 13.56 -4.80 -18.22
N ASP A 136 13.86 -3.57 -17.83
CA ASP A 136 14.79 -3.27 -16.76
C ASP A 136 14.22 -3.63 -15.38
N PHE A 137 14.95 -4.49 -14.64
CA PHE A 137 14.52 -4.95 -13.32
C PHE A 137 14.59 -3.86 -12.25
N GLU A 138 15.64 -3.02 -12.27
CA GLU A 138 15.78 -1.97 -11.25
C GLU A 138 14.70 -0.89 -11.42
N GLU A 139 14.31 -0.61 -12.66
CA GLU A 139 13.19 0.27 -12.93
C GLU A 139 11.86 -0.36 -12.51
N ALA A 140 11.62 -1.64 -12.78
CA ALA A 140 10.45 -2.38 -12.28
C ALA A 140 10.38 -2.34 -10.75
N ARG A 141 11.51 -2.51 -10.09
CA ARG A 141 11.64 -2.43 -8.63
C ARG A 141 11.28 -1.05 -8.10
N ALA A 142 11.80 0.01 -8.70
CA ALA A 142 11.50 1.38 -8.29
C ALA A 142 10.02 1.74 -8.46
N TRP A 143 9.36 1.18 -9.49
CA TRP A 143 7.97 1.47 -9.78
C TRP A 143 6.98 0.69 -8.91
N TYR A 144 7.23 -0.60 -8.63
CA TYR A 144 6.17 -1.50 -8.15
C TYR A 144 6.51 -2.29 -6.88
N ASN A 145 7.77 -2.31 -6.44
CA ASN A 145 8.18 -2.95 -5.19
C ASN A 145 7.80 -2.09 -3.98
N GLY A 146 7.87 -2.66 -2.79
CA GLY A 146 7.88 -1.92 -1.52
C GLY A 146 6.80 -2.32 -0.53
N TYR A 147 5.94 -3.29 -0.85
CA TYR A 147 5.04 -3.86 0.15
C TYR A 147 5.83 -4.79 1.07
N LYS A 148 6.01 -4.39 2.31
CA LYS A 148 6.77 -5.13 3.33
C LYS A 148 5.85 -6.14 3.99
N LEU A 149 6.07 -7.42 3.76
CA LEU A 149 5.31 -8.50 4.37
C LEU A 149 6.23 -9.37 5.22
N VAL A 150 5.74 -9.78 6.38
CA VAL A 150 6.53 -10.57 7.34
C VAL A 150 5.81 -11.89 7.61
N SER A 151 6.54 -12.98 7.51
CA SER A 151 6.06 -14.32 7.88
C SER A 151 6.83 -14.82 9.11
N HIS A 152 6.10 -15.09 10.17
CA HIS A 152 6.63 -15.71 11.37
C HIS A 152 6.38 -17.22 11.34
N SER A 153 7.42 -18.00 11.50
CA SER A 153 7.33 -19.47 11.56
C SER A 153 8.22 -20.03 12.67
N LYS A 154 8.04 -21.30 12.98
CA LYS A 154 8.93 -22.01 13.92
C LYS A 154 10.39 -22.09 13.44
N TYR A 155 10.66 -21.78 12.18
CA TYR A 155 12.01 -21.76 11.59
C TYR A 155 12.62 -20.36 11.55
N GLY A 156 11.91 -19.34 12.03
CA GLY A 156 12.36 -17.96 12.08
C GLY A 156 11.40 -16.98 11.39
N VAL A 157 11.87 -15.76 11.25
CA VAL A 157 11.15 -14.66 10.60
C VAL A 157 11.66 -14.53 9.17
N LYS A 158 10.77 -14.50 8.20
CA LYS A 158 11.09 -14.25 6.78
C LYS A 158 10.39 -12.97 6.34
N LYS A 159 11.16 -12.07 5.74
CA LYS A 159 10.67 -10.80 5.22
C LYS A 159 10.60 -10.86 3.71
N TYR A 160 9.55 -10.28 3.18
CA TYR A 160 9.32 -10.19 1.75
C TYR A 160 9.12 -8.72 1.36
N ALA A 161 9.72 -8.32 0.26
CA ALA A 161 9.41 -7.09 -0.45
C ALA A 161 8.61 -7.48 -1.68
N MET A 162 7.31 -7.20 -1.66
CA MET A 162 6.38 -7.67 -2.69
C MET A 162 6.04 -6.57 -3.67
N TYR A 163 5.74 -6.99 -4.88
CA TYR A 163 5.31 -6.13 -5.99
C TYR A 163 3.81 -6.24 -6.23
N SER A 164 3.18 -5.14 -6.69
CA SER A 164 1.79 -5.17 -7.16
C SER A 164 1.66 -6.04 -8.41
N PRO A 165 0.89 -7.16 -8.38
CA PRO A 165 0.80 -8.07 -9.51
C PRO A 165 0.22 -7.41 -10.76
N LYS A 166 -0.87 -6.64 -10.60
CA LYS A 166 -1.53 -5.96 -11.71
C LYS A 166 -0.58 -5.01 -12.43
N SER A 167 0.12 -4.17 -11.67
CA SER A 167 1.02 -3.15 -12.22
C SER A 167 2.21 -3.78 -12.94
N VAL A 168 2.78 -4.85 -12.38
CA VAL A 168 3.86 -5.61 -13.04
C VAL A 168 3.36 -6.23 -14.36
N VAL A 169 2.23 -6.94 -14.34
CA VAL A 169 1.68 -7.59 -15.54
C VAL A 169 1.38 -6.56 -16.64
N GLU A 170 0.73 -5.45 -16.29
CA GLU A 170 0.42 -4.38 -17.25
C GLU A 170 1.67 -3.74 -17.85
N ALA A 171 2.71 -3.52 -17.03
CA ALA A 171 3.99 -2.99 -17.50
C ALA A 171 4.66 -3.93 -18.49
N MET A 172 4.71 -5.25 -18.18
CA MET A 172 5.27 -6.27 -19.05
C MET A 172 4.52 -6.35 -20.39
N LEU A 173 3.18 -6.43 -20.35
CA LEU A 173 2.36 -6.53 -21.56
C LEU A 173 2.44 -5.29 -22.45
N LYS A 174 2.62 -4.10 -21.86
CA LYS A 174 2.70 -2.83 -22.58
C LYS A 174 4.14 -2.40 -22.89
N HIS A 175 5.14 -3.16 -22.45
CA HIS A 175 6.57 -2.80 -22.54
C HIS A 175 6.84 -1.35 -22.07
N LYS A 176 6.19 -0.94 -20.97
CA LYS A 176 6.28 0.44 -20.48
C LYS A 176 6.01 0.50 -18.98
N PHE A 177 6.90 1.15 -18.22
CA PHE A 177 6.65 1.50 -16.84
C PHE A 177 5.73 2.71 -16.73
N GLY A 178 4.81 2.66 -15.78
CA GLY A 178 3.80 3.71 -15.58
C GLY A 178 2.85 3.41 -14.42
N THR A 179 1.82 4.24 -14.28
CA THR A 179 0.76 4.04 -13.29
C THR A 179 -0.36 3.18 -13.88
N TYR A 180 -0.58 2.02 -13.28
CA TYR A 180 -1.62 1.06 -13.65
C TYR A 180 -2.60 0.79 -12.52
N TRP A 181 -2.21 1.16 -11.30
CA TRP A 181 -3.00 1.01 -10.09
C TRP A 181 -4.35 1.74 -10.17
N ASN A 182 -4.36 2.97 -10.70
CA ASN A 182 -5.51 3.87 -10.77
C ASN A 182 -6.61 3.48 -11.76
N GLN A 183 -6.46 2.37 -12.48
CA GLN A 183 -7.50 1.85 -13.38
C GLN A 183 -8.61 1.07 -12.63
N THR A 184 -8.54 1.03 -11.31
CA THR A 184 -9.54 0.46 -10.42
C THR A 184 -10.24 1.55 -9.61
N GLU A 185 -11.47 1.32 -9.16
CA GLU A 185 -12.33 2.27 -8.43
C GLU A 185 -11.72 2.88 -7.15
N THR A 186 -10.55 2.39 -6.73
CA THR A 186 -9.88 2.79 -5.49
C THR A 186 -9.25 4.18 -5.51
N TYR A 187 -9.06 4.84 -6.67
CA TYR A 187 -8.44 6.17 -6.74
C TYR A 187 -9.24 7.25 -5.99
N GLU A 188 -10.56 7.24 -6.11
CA GLU A 188 -11.40 8.22 -5.41
C GLU A 188 -11.38 8.02 -3.89
N ALA A 189 -11.17 6.78 -3.44
CA ALA A 189 -11.09 6.46 -2.02
C ALA A 189 -9.90 7.17 -1.34
N LEU A 190 -8.70 7.15 -1.96
CA LEU A 190 -7.53 7.82 -1.41
C LEU A 190 -7.82 9.31 -1.12
N LYS A 191 -8.42 10.00 -2.10
CA LYS A 191 -8.74 11.42 -1.99
C LYS A 191 -9.69 11.68 -0.83
N VAL A 192 -10.75 10.88 -0.70
CA VAL A 192 -11.73 11.01 0.39
C VAL A 192 -11.07 10.86 1.75
N TYR A 193 -10.20 9.86 1.91
CA TYR A 193 -9.59 9.56 3.20
C TYR A 193 -8.53 10.58 3.61
N ILE A 194 -7.64 11.01 2.71
CA ILE A 194 -6.62 12.01 3.06
C ILE A 194 -7.19 13.43 3.23
N GLN A 195 -8.43 13.70 2.73
CA GLN A 195 -9.14 14.95 2.99
C GLN A 195 -9.83 14.99 4.37
N MET A 196 -9.91 13.87 5.07
CA MET A 196 -10.48 13.87 6.41
C MET A 196 -9.69 14.80 7.33
N ASN A 197 -10.41 15.67 8.04
CA ASN A 197 -9.79 16.61 8.97
C ASN A 197 -9.44 15.91 10.31
N MET A 198 -8.50 14.96 10.24
CA MET A 198 -7.98 14.24 11.40
C MET A 198 -6.67 14.89 11.84
N ASP A 199 -6.52 15.11 13.16
CA ASP A 199 -5.31 15.71 13.72
C ASP A 199 -4.06 14.89 13.35
N GLY A 200 -3.06 15.57 12.76
CA GLY A 200 -1.80 14.97 12.32
C GLY A 200 -1.84 14.14 11.04
N LEU A 201 -3.02 13.92 10.41
CA LEU A 201 -3.11 13.12 9.18
C LEU A 201 -2.40 13.79 8.00
N LYS A 202 -2.60 15.09 7.83
CA LYS A 202 -1.95 15.86 6.77
C LYS A 202 -0.42 15.82 6.91
N ASP A 203 0.08 16.02 8.12
CA ASP A 203 1.52 16.00 8.42
C ASP A 203 2.12 14.62 8.15
N ALA A 204 1.42 13.54 8.53
CA ALA A 204 1.84 12.17 8.24
C ALA A 204 1.95 11.90 6.74
N VAL A 205 0.98 12.35 5.93
CA VAL A 205 1.00 12.20 4.47
C VAL A 205 2.17 12.98 3.85
N ILE A 206 2.40 14.22 4.30
CA ILE A 206 3.54 15.05 3.82
C ILE A 206 4.87 14.37 4.15
N LYS A 207 5.02 13.88 5.37
CA LYS A 207 6.20 13.16 5.85
C LYS A 207 6.49 11.92 4.99
N MET A 208 5.46 11.11 4.72
CA MET A 208 5.60 9.93 3.88
C MET A 208 5.92 10.26 2.41
N LEU A 209 5.40 11.36 1.87
CA LEU A 209 5.77 11.86 0.53
C LEU A 209 7.22 12.36 0.46
N ALA A 210 7.77 12.81 1.59
CA ALA A 210 9.21 13.14 1.71
C ALA A 210 10.10 11.87 1.83
N GLY A 211 9.52 10.67 1.82
CA GLY A 211 10.25 9.41 1.90
C GLY A 211 10.49 8.91 3.33
N GLU A 212 9.85 9.54 4.33
CA GLU A 212 9.92 9.10 5.71
C GLU A 212 8.78 8.11 6.03
N SER A 213 8.83 7.48 7.20
CA SER A 213 7.77 6.62 7.73
C SER A 213 7.03 7.31 8.87
N GLU A 214 5.80 6.86 9.14
CA GLU A 214 4.97 7.34 10.24
C GLU A 214 4.56 6.17 11.13
N LYS A 215 4.75 6.34 12.44
CA LYS A 215 4.36 5.33 13.43
C LYS A 215 2.86 5.36 13.66
N ILE A 216 2.20 4.19 13.65
CA ILE A 216 0.76 4.05 13.86
C ILE A 216 0.42 2.92 14.83
N ASN A 217 -0.77 3.01 15.42
CA ASN A 217 -1.40 1.92 16.17
C ASN A 217 -2.54 1.29 15.36
N THR A 218 -2.31 0.12 14.77
CA THR A 218 -3.32 -0.61 13.99
C THR A 218 -4.42 -1.24 14.85
N GLY A 219 -4.23 -1.33 16.17
CA GLY A 219 -5.14 -2.01 17.10
C GLY A 219 -6.45 -1.26 17.36
N THR A 220 -6.52 0.04 17.05
CA THR A 220 -7.73 0.88 17.22
C THR A 220 -8.68 0.80 16.04
N PHE A 221 -8.23 0.33 14.90
CA PHE A 221 -9.06 0.24 13.68
C PHE A 221 -10.17 -0.81 13.86
N GLU A 222 -11.42 -0.38 13.72
CA GLU A 222 -12.60 -1.23 13.90
C GLU A 222 -13.02 -1.98 12.63
N ASN A 223 -12.20 -1.97 11.59
CA ASN A 223 -12.49 -2.59 10.29
C ASN A 223 -13.78 -2.04 9.63
N ASP A 224 -14.01 -0.75 9.79
CA ASP A 224 -15.16 -0.04 9.24
C ASP A 224 -14.70 1.13 8.35
N MET A 225 -15.28 1.26 7.17
CA MET A 225 -14.98 2.37 6.24
C MET A 225 -15.67 3.68 6.63
N THR A 226 -16.45 3.71 7.71
CA THR A 226 -17.27 4.85 8.10
C THR A 226 -16.95 5.40 9.48
N SER A 227 -16.24 4.64 10.32
CA SER A 227 -15.97 5.00 11.72
C SER A 227 -14.48 5.17 11.95
N PHE A 228 -14.00 6.42 11.84
CA PHE A 228 -12.62 6.77 12.11
C PHE A 228 -12.55 7.71 13.31
N ALA A 229 -11.82 7.32 14.35
CA ALA A 229 -11.61 8.15 15.54
C ALA A 229 -10.28 8.93 15.46
N THR A 230 -9.27 8.37 14.80
CA THR A 230 -7.91 8.90 14.74
C THR A 230 -7.31 8.81 13.34
N LYS A 231 -6.17 9.53 13.12
CA LYS A 231 -5.37 9.37 11.89
C LYS A 231 -4.90 7.93 11.70
N ASP A 232 -4.65 7.20 12.79
CA ASP A 232 -4.14 5.83 12.73
C ASP A 232 -5.16 4.87 12.13
N ASP A 233 -6.46 5.11 12.38
CA ASP A 233 -7.53 4.31 11.76
C ASP A 233 -7.56 4.53 10.24
N VAL A 234 -7.43 5.79 9.80
CA VAL A 234 -7.38 6.14 8.37
C VAL A 234 -6.15 5.54 7.71
N LEU A 235 -4.97 5.68 8.34
CA LEU A 235 -3.73 5.13 7.81
C LEU A 235 -3.75 3.60 7.78
N THR A 236 -4.37 2.94 8.77
CA THR A 236 -4.56 1.49 8.78
C THR A 236 -5.48 1.05 7.62
N LEU A 237 -6.57 1.77 7.37
CA LEU A 237 -7.40 1.48 6.21
C LEU A 237 -6.61 1.62 4.90
N LEU A 238 -5.77 2.67 4.76
CA LEU A 238 -4.95 2.86 3.56
C LEU A 238 -3.91 1.74 3.38
N VAL A 239 -3.46 1.08 4.46
CA VAL A 239 -2.66 -0.16 4.37
C VAL A 239 -3.49 -1.29 3.77
N HIS A 240 -4.71 -1.54 4.25
CA HIS A 240 -5.59 -2.58 3.71
C HIS A 240 -5.99 -2.33 2.26
N LEU A 241 -6.17 -1.06 1.87
CA LEU A 241 -6.44 -0.67 0.49
C LEU A 241 -5.19 -0.72 -0.42
N GLY A 242 -3.99 -0.96 0.12
CA GLY A 242 -2.75 -1.03 -0.63
C GLY A 242 -2.11 0.32 -0.99
N TYR A 243 -2.59 1.44 -0.43
CA TYR A 243 -1.95 2.75 -0.60
C TYR A 243 -0.74 2.97 0.31
N LEU A 244 -0.63 2.19 1.37
CA LEU A 244 0.50 2.20 2.29
C LEU A 244 1.04 0.78 2.48
N THR A 245 2.30 0.68 2.81
CA THR A 245 2.90 -0.53 3.37
C THR A 245 3.07 -0.38 4.88
N TYR A 246 2.95 -1.48 5.61
CA TYR A 246 3.13 -1.53 7.06
C TYR A 246 4.31 -2.43 7.42
N ASP A 247 5.18 -1.92 8.25
CA ASP A 247 6.26 -2.69 8.85
C ASP A 247 5.87 -3.09 10.27
N SER A 248 5.53 -4.36 10.49
CA SER A 248 5.04 -4.88 11.77
C SER A 248 6.11 -4.91 12.88
N GLU A 249 7.41 -4.78 12.54
CA GLU A 249 8.47 -4.74 13.55
C GLU A 249 8.68 -3.34 14.12
N THR A 250 8.54 -2.31 13.30
CA THR A 250 8.68 -0.90 13.70
C THR A 250 7.34 -0.24 14.02
N GLU A 251 6.23 -0.88 13.64
CA GLU A 251 4.85 -0.34 13.70
C GLU A 251 4.72 0.95 12.87
N GLU A 252 5.38 0.98 11.72
CA GLU A 252 5.43 2.15 10.85
C GLU A 252 4.78 1.89 9.50
N VAL A 253 4.17 2.95 8.93
CA VAL A 253 3.66 2.97 7.57
C VAL A 253 4.48 3.89 6.69
N SER A 254 4.55 3.57 5.41
CA SER A 254 5.17 4.41 4.39
C SER A 254 4.50 4.20 3.03
N ILE A 255 4.74 5.12 2.10
CA ILE A 255 4.31 4.95 0.70
C ILE A 255 5.22 3.89 0.07
N PRO A 256 4.66 2.81 -0.51
CA PRO A 256 5.46 1.64 -0.89
C PRO A 256 6.39 1.91 -2.08
N ASN A 257 5.96 2.67 -3.09
CA ASN A 257 6.67 2.76 -4.35
C ASN A 257 6.33 4.02 -5.15
N ARG A 258 7.02 4.17 -6.28
CA ARG A 258 6.90 5.33 -7.17
C ARG A 258 5.51 5.46 -7.79
N GLU A 259 4.83 4.35 -8.10
CA GLU A 259 3.48 4.37 -8.66
C GLU A 259 2.49 4.97 -7.67
N VAL A 260 2.45 4.44 -6.45
CA VAL A 260 1.54 4.92 -5.39
C VAL A 260 1.90 6.35 -4.96
N SER A 261 3.20 6.71 -4.91
CA SER A 261 3.62 8.08 -4.65
C SER A 261 3.04 9.09 -5.66
N LYS A 262 2.98 8.71 -6.95
CA LYS A 262 2.33 9.53 -7.97
C LYS A 262 0.84 9.71 -7.73
N GLU A 263 0.15 8.67 -7.24
CA GLU A 263 -1.28 8.78 -6.91
C GLU A 263 -1.53 9.76 -5.76
N TYR A 264 -0.69 9.74 -4.72
CA TYR A 264 -0.73 10.77 -3.66
C TYR A 264 -0.51 12.18 -4.22
N LEU A 265 0.49 12.37 -5.08
CA LEU A 265 0.76 13.67 -5.71
C LEU A 265 -0.41 14.16 -6.57
N ASN A 266 -1.03 13.25 -7.34
CA ASN A 266 -2.21 13.54 -8.13
C ASN A 266 -3.40 13.93 -7.24
N ALA A 267 -3.65 13.17 -6.18
CA ALA A 267 -4.71 13.47 -5.22
C ALA A 267 -4.51 14.86 -4.58
N ILE A 268 -3.32 15.15 -4.08
CA ILE A 268 -2.99 16.44 -3.45
C ILE A 268 -3.10 17.61 -4.44
N SER A 269 -2.71 17.42 -5.70
CA SER A 269 -2.78 18.48 -6.72
C SER A 269 -4.22 18.92 -7.05
N THR A 270 -5.23 18.14 -6.71
CA THR A 270 -6.64 18.42 -6.91
C THR A 270 -7.35 18.92 -5.64
N MET A 271 -6.63 19.08 -4.54
CA MET A 271 -7.13 19.52 -3.23
C MET A 271 -6.65 20.93 -2.92
N ASP A 272 -7.24 21.57 -1.89
CA ASP A 272 -6.79 22.87 -1.33
C ASP A 272 -5.46 22.76 -0.55
N TRP A 273 -4.54 21.92 -1.03
CA TRP A 273 -3.18 21.75 -0.50
C TRP A 273 -2.15 22.46 -1.38
N ASP A 274 -2.53 23.61 -1.92
CA ASP A 274 -1.74 24.38 -2.89
C ASP A 274 -0.30 24.64 -2.44
N GLU A 275 -0.08 24.95 -1.16
CA GLU A 275 1.25 25.21 -0.61
C GLU A 275 2.10 23.93 -0.60
N VAL A 276 1.53 22.80 -0.20
CA VAL A 276 2.22 21.49 -0.18
C VAL A 276 2.56 21.07 -1.61
N SER A 277 1.61 21.18 -2.53
CA SER A 277 1.81 20.85 -3.95
C SER A 277 2.92 21.73 -4.57
N LYS A 278 2.95 23.02 -4.24
CA LYS A 278 4.01 23.95 -4.69
C LYS A 278 5.38 23.56 -4.12
N SER A 279 5.45 23.25 -2.82
CA SER A 279 6.70 22.85 -2.16
C SER A 279 7.27 21.55 -2.73
N ILE A 280 6.42 20.55 -2.99
CA ILE A 280 6.83 19.27 -3.60
C ILE A 280 7.34 19.51 -5.03
N LYS A 281 6.63 20.29 -5.86
CA LYS A 281 7.07 20.63 -7.21
C LYS A 281 8.39 21.42 -7.20
N ALA A 282 8.56 22.33 -6.24
CA ALA A 282 9.81 23.06 -6.06
C ALA A 282 10.97 22.13 -5.68
N SER A 283 10.74 21.18 -4.77
CA SER A 283 11.72 20.17 -4.39
C SER A 283 12.11 19.25 -5.55
N GLN A 284 11.14 18.81 -6.36
CA GLN A 284 11.41 18.00 -7.56
C GLN A 284 12.26 18.77 -8.57
N LYS A 285 11.91 20.04 -8.82
CA LYS A 285 12.68 20.92 -9.72
C LYS A 285 14.10 21.16 -9.21
N LEU A 286 14.27 21.26 -7.89
CA LEU A 286 15.57 21.37 -7.25
C LEU A 286 16.43 20.14 -7.49
N LEU A 287 15.85 18.93 -7.30
CA LEU A 287 16.51 17.66 -7.57
C LEU A 287 16.87 17.52 -9.05
N GLU A 288 15.98 17.86 -9.98
CA GLU A 288 16.28 17.86 -11.42
C GLU A 288 17.44 18.80 -11.76
N SER A 289 17.48 19.97 -11.13
CA SER A 289 18.57 20.93 -11.29
C SER A 289 19.90 20.38 -10.77
N LEU A 290 19.88 19.65 -9.66
CA LEU A 290 21.03 18.92 -9.10
C LEU A 290 21.56 17.86 -10.08
N TRP A 291 20.68 17.00 -10.58
CA TRP A 291 21.06 15.95 -11.54
C TRP A 291 21.60 16.51 -12.86
N ASN A 292 21.10 17.65 -13.28
CA ASN A 292 21.58 18.40 -14.46
C ASN A 292 22.80 19.27 -14.17
N MET A 293 23.39 19.16 -12.97
CA MET A 293 24.56 19.96 -12.52
C MET A 293 24.38 21.45 -12.67
N ASN A 294 23.14 21.97 -12.57
CA ASN A 294 22.81 23.37 -12.69
C ASN A 294 22.86 24.09 -11.33
N GLY A 295 24.06 24.43 -10.88
CA GLY A 295 24.27 25.06 -9.57
C GLY A 295 23.50 26.38 -9.39
N ALA A 296 23.37 27.20 -10.46
CA ALA A 296 22.63 28.45 -10.39
C ALA A 296 21.13 28.21 -10.12
N ALA A 297 20.52 27.22 -10.77
CA ALA A 297 19.13 26.89 -10.54
C ALA A 297 18.90 26.24 -9.14
N VAL A 298 19.89 25.55 -8.61
CA VAL A 298 19.86 25.01 -7.23
C VAL A 298 19.92 26.17 -6.23
N ALA A 299 20.83 27.14 -6.42
CA ALA A 299 20.96 28.35 -5.58
C ALA A 299 19.65 29.12 -5.55
N ASP A 300 19.07 29.44 -6.72
CA ASP A 300 17.78 30.15 -6.85
C ASP A 300 16.63 29.42 -6.15
N GLY A 301 16.59 28.08 -6.27
CA GLY A 301 15.58 27.28 -5.61
C GLY A 301 15.67 27.30 -4.08
N ILE A 302 16.91 27.29 -3.54
CA ILE A 302 17.17 27.43 -2.10
C ILE A 302 16.86 28.82 -1.60
N ASP A 303 17.20 29.88 -2.38
CA ASP A 303 16.87 31.26 -2.04
C ASP A 303 15.36 31.48 -1.90
N LYS A 304 14.59 30.92 -2.82
CA LYS A 304 13.12 30.94 -2.74
C LYS A 304 12.61 30.24 -1.48
N ALA A 305 13.09 29.02 -1.20
CA ALA A 305 12.71 28.28 0.01
C ALA A 305 13.15 29.05 1.29
N HIS A 306 14.32 29.65 1.30
CA HIS A 306 14.80 30.45 2.44
C HIS A 306 13.94 31.68 2.71
N ASN A 307 13.48 32.35 1.68
CA ASN A 307 12.61 33.53 1.82
C ASN A 307 11.22 33.17 2.36
N GLU A 308 10.77 31.92 2.12
CA GLU A 308 9.51 31.43 2.64
C GLU A 308 9.62 30.87 4.08
N ILE A 309 10.82 30.41 4.51
CA ILE A 309 11.06 29.79 5.83
C ILE A 309 12.05 30.66 6.65
N SER A 310 11.56 31.46 7.56
CA SER A 310 12.38 32.46 8.31
C SER A 310 13.38 31.90 9.35
N ILE A 311 13.71 30.61 9.39
CA ILE A 311 14.49 29.98 10.49
C ILE A 311 15.64 29.08 10.00
N LEU A 312 16.34 29.37 8.94
CA LEU A 312 17.53 28.60 8.56
C LEU A 312 18.82 29.26 9.11
N ARG A 313 19.68 28.47 9.78
CA ARG A 313 21.02 28.89 10.26
C ARG A 313 22.09 28.34 9.33
N TYR A 314 22.90 29.21 8.76
CA TYR A 314 24.00 28.89 7.82
C TYR A 314 25.38 29.17 8.40
N ASN A 315 26.40 28.42 7.94
CA ASN A 315 27.79 28.66 8.24
C ASN A 315 28.42 29.62 7.24
N ASP A 316 29.24 30.56 7.74
CA ASP A 316 29.92 31.63 6.95
C ASP A 316 31.14 31.06 6.18
N LYS A 317 30.96 30.19 5.20
CA LYS A 317 32.06 29.70 4.34
C LYS A 317 31.71 29.91 2.88
N ASN A 318 32.72 30.20 2.05
CA ASN A 318 32.54 30.33 0.61
C ASN A 318 32.30 28.94 -0.02
N VAL A 319 31.77 28.90 -1.26
CA VAL A 319 31.41 27.67 -1.97
C VAL A 319 32.62 26.77 -2.20
N ASP A 320 33.74 27.37 -2.64
CA ASP A 320 35.02 26.64 -2.83
C ASP A 320 35.49 26.02 -1.53
N GLY A 321 35.25 26.67 -0.39
CA GLY A 321 35.52 26.12 0.94
C GLY A 321 34.61 24.92 1.30
N ALA A 322 33.38 24.92 0.85
CA ALA A 322 32.45 23.82 1.11
C ALA A 322 32.87 22.52 0.38
N ILE A 323 33.16 22.60 -0.92
CA ILE A 323 33.64 21.44 -1.70
C ILE A 323 35.02 21.00 -1.25
N SER A 324 35.94 21.96 -1.03
CA SER A 324 37.29 21.65 -0.50
C SER A 324 37.21 20.98 0.87
N GLN A 325 36.26 21.35 1.73
CA GLN A 325 36.03 20.74 3.03
C GLN A 325 35.51 19.29 2.88
N LEU A 326 34.59 19.04 1.95
CA LEU A 326 34.12 17.68 1.64
C LEU A 326 35.28 16.78 1.22
N LYS A 327 36.12 17.25 0.34
CA LYS A 327 37.31 16.52 -0.14
C LYS A 327 38.36 16.30 0.96
N SER A 328 38.63 17.34 1.81
CA SER A 328 39.69 17.29 2.82
C SER A 328 39.31 16.49 4.10
N ARG A 329 38.06 16.39 4.42
CA ARG A 329 37.56 15.71 5.65
C ARG A 329 37.28 14.22 5.48
N GLN A 330 37.75 13.60 4.40
CA GLN A 330 37.59 12.16 4.15
C GLN A 330 36.15 11.65 4.17
N TYR A 331 35.13 12.53 3.96
CA TYR A 331 33.75 12.08 3.80
C TYR A 331 33.60 11.11 2.62
N VAL A 332 34.46 11.26 1.60
CA VAL A 332 34.51 10.39 0.43
C VAL A 332 35.01 8.99 0.77
N GLU A 333 35.83 8.83 1.83
CA GLU A 333 36.35 7.54 2.25
C GLU A 333 35.26 6.62 2.85
N ALA A 334 34.18 7.20 3.39
CA ALA A 334 33.00 6.47 3.83
C ALA A 334 32.18 5.91 2.65
N LEU A 335 32.43 6.38 1.42
CA LEU A 335 31.70 6.02 0.20
C LEU A 335 32.54 5.22 -0.79
N LYS A 336 33.75 4.79 -0.41
CA LYS A 336 34.68 4.07 -1.30
C LYS A 336 34.15 2.74 -1.84
N ASP A 337 33.17 2.14 -1.19
CA ASP A 337 32.51 0.91 -1.63
C ASP A 337 31.28 1.19 -2.54
N TYR A 338 30.92 2.47 -2.75
CA TYR A 338 29.80 2.85 -3.59
C TYR A 338 30.22 2.85 -5.07
N LYS A 339 29.49 2.11 -5.90
CA LYS A 339 29.82 1.92 -7.34
C LYS A 339 28.99 2.80 -8.29
N GLY A 340 28.18 3.73 -7.78
CA GLY A 340 27.36 4.64 -8.58
C GLY A 340 28.01 5.98 -8.84
N ASN A 341 27.34 6.83 -9.63
CA ASN A 341 27.77 8.23 -9.83
C ASN A 341 27.61 9.01 -8.53
N LEU A 342 28.62 9.77 -8.16
CA LEU A 342 28.65 10.61 -6.98
C LEU A 342 28.74 12.08 -7.37
N LEU A 343 27.86 12.91 -6.84
CA LEU A 343 27.93 14.36 -6.98
C LEU A 343 28.38 15.01 -5.67
N LEU A 344 29.39 15.84 -5.72
CA LEU A 344 29.74 16.74 -4.62
C LEU A 344 29.00 18.06 -4.80
N VAL A 345 28.17 18.41 -3.83
CA VAL A 345 27.36 19.63 -3.86
C VAL A 345 27.82 20.58 -2.73
N GLY A 346 28.39 21.69 -3.09
CA GLY A 346 28.78 22.75 -2.18
C GLY A 346 27.77 23.89 -2.23
N ILE A 347 27.13 24.21 -1.09
CA ILE A 347 26.17 25.32 -0.99
C ILE A 347 26.69 26.33 0.06
N ASN A 348 26.73 27.58 -0.28
CA ASN A 348 27.11 28.67 0.61
C ASN A 348 26.08 29.80 0.58
N TYR A 349 25.86 30.44 1.72
CA TYR A 349 24.99 31.58 1.88
C TYR A 349 25.82 32.83 2.16
N ASP A 350 25.71 33.84 1.29
CA ASP A 350 26.34 35.14 1.50
C ASP A 350 25.42 36.06 2.33
N LYS A 351 25.80 36.35 3.55
CA LYS A 351 25.03 37.21 4.47
C LYS A 351 24.91 38.67 4.00
N LYS A 352 25.80 39.14 3.12
CA LYS A 352 25.77 40.51 2.63
C LYS A 352 24.82 40.69 1.47
N THR A 353 24.87 39.76 0.48
CA THR A 353 23.97 39.78 -0.67
C THR A 353 22.64 39.08 -0.36
N LYS A 354 22.58 38.21 0.68
CA LYS A 354 21.46 37.36 1.04
C LYS A 354 21.12 36.36 -0.04
N GLU A 355 22.09 35.88 -0.78
CA GLU A 355 21.96 34.93 -1.87
C GLU A 355 22.72 33.66 -1.56
N HIS A 356 22.22 32.53 -2.11
CA HIS A 356 22.93 31.27 -2.12
C HIS A 356 23.80 31.14 -3.36
N LEU A 357 24.95 30.51 -3.18
CA LEU A 357 25.82 30.06 -4.26
C LEU A 357 25.91 28.54 -4.17
N CYS A 358 25.79 27.86 -5.29
CA CYS A 358 25.87 26.38 -5.35
C CYS A 358 26.88 25.98 -6.44
N GLU A 359 27.83 25.12 -6.07
CA GLU A 359 28.76 24.46 -6.98
C GLU A 359 28.54 22.94 -6.92
N ILE A 360 28.53 22.31 -8.08
CA ILE A 360 28.28 20.88 -8.21
C ILE A 360 29.40 20.25 -9.03
N GLU A 361 30.07 19.25 -8.50
CA GLU A 361 31.12 18.51 -9.18
C GLU A 361 30.79 17.02 -9.26
N GLU A 362 31.04 16.41 -10.39
CA GLU A 362 31.01 14.96 -10.53
C GLU A 362 32.27 14.35 -9.90
N TRP A 363 32.11 13.41 -8.97
CA TRP A 363 33.20 12.72 -8.32
C TRP A 363 33.31 11.30 -8.85
N LYS A 364 34.49 10.99 -9.43
CA LYS A 364 34.84 9.63 -9.84
C LYS A 364 35.76 9.05 -8.78
N LEU A 365 35.30 7.93 -8.17
CA LEU A 365 36.10 7.11 -7.27
C LEU A 365 37.18 6.36 -8.00
#